data_83b49ad626cf590a7d1a177fa0118537
#
_entry.id   83b49ad626cf590a7d1a177fa0118537
#
_cell.length_a   1.000
_cell.length_b   1.000
_cell.length_c   1.000
_cell.angle_alpha   90.00
_cell.angle_beta   90.00
_cell.angle_gamma   90.00
#
_symmetry.space_group_name_H-M   'P 1'
#
loop_
_entity.id
_entity.type
_entity.pdbx_description
1 polymer ?
#
loop_
_entity_poly.entity_id
_entity_poly.type
_entity_poly.pdbx_seq_one_letter_code
_entity_poly.pdbx_strand_id
1 'polypeptide(L)'
;IGYILVSPVKPVLRWNAGIFARLIKHVKSKVSVDENRIYVTGFSMGGQGTWRVGCGNDGSYKIAAMMPLGAWGCREVKRGKTRETFKTLNTAVWNLHCPQDPVSRISEQLPLFQAHLDFGGYGRFTMIPGKGHISRPRGNDHAFFGMRMAWMLSQTYGTPFNYVLKVNDGKIVKVASGKRPFTGDTSGYGFYEPGTVVNITAPESKDGKPFVKWASDRGTFANATSRSTSFTTPKGDVTISAIYGKQPFKLSVVGGKANPAAPKPGEVVTVSAGTDKFFYWKTDSKLIDIALPSARSFSFSMPSGNVTLTAQQQSGR
;
A
#
# COMPACT_ATOMS: atom_id res chain seq x y z
N ILE A 1 18.48 -11.05 -7.52
CA ILE A 1 18.96 -10.15 -6.47
C ILE A 1 18.95 -10.94 -5.17
N GLY A 2 20.16 -11.16 -4.59
CA GLY A 2 20.31 -11.73 -3.27
C GLY A 2 19.99 -10.70 -2.19
N TYR A 3 19.50 -11.15 -1.04
CA TYR A 3 19.34 -10.32 0.16
C TYR A 3 19.85 -11.08 1.39
N ILE A 4 20.26 -10.33 2.41
CA ILE A 4 20.71 -10.88 3.68
C ILE A 4 19.53 -10.79 4.64
N LEU A 5 19.04 -11.94 5.12
CA LEU A 5 18.01 -11.99 6.13
C LEU A 5 18.65 -12.04 7.52
N VAL A 6 18.30 -11.08 8.36
CA VAL A 6 18.74 -11.04 9.74
C VAL A 6 17.53 -11.19 10.67
N SER A 7 17.51 -12.25 11.46
CA SER A 7 16.46 -12.51 12.46
C SER A 7 17.06 -12.49 13.86
N PRO A 8 17.20 -11.30 14.49
CA PRO A 8 17.87 -11.19 15.76
C PRO A 8 16.98 -11.67 16.91
N VAL A 9 17.61 -12.31 17.89
CA VAL A 9 16.95 -12.60 19.16
C VAL A 9 16.83 -11.31 19.97
N LYS A 10 15.64 -11.05 20.51
CA LYS A 10 15.37 -9.86 21.29
C LYS A 10 16.11 -9.94 22.64
N PRO A 11 17.10 -9.06 22.91
CA PRO A 11 17.93 -9.16 24.12
C PRO A 11 17.27 -8.56 25.38
N VAL A 12 16.20 -7.76 25.19
CA VAL A 12 15.48 -7.05 26.25
C VAL A 12 13.98 -7.05 25.98
N LEU A 13 13.19 -6.57 26.94
CA LEU A 13 11.73 -6.53 26.83
C LEU A 13 11.21 -5.74 25.62
N ARG A 14 11.96 -4.78 25.08
CA ARG A 14 11.51 -3.89 23.99
C ARG A 14 12.62 -3.59 22.99
N TRP A 15 12.29 -3.63 21.71
CA TRP A 15 13.12 -3.09 20.64
C TRP A 15 13.25 -1.57 20.77
N ASN A 16 14.43 -1.02 20.46
CA ASN A 16 14.67 0.41 20.32
C ASN A 16 15.72 0.70 19.25
N ALA A 17 15.80 1.96 18.83
CA ALA A 17 16.70 2.41 17.78
C ALA A 17 18.19 2.13 18.08
N GLY A 18 18.64 2.34 19.32
CA GLY A 18 20.02 2.10 19.70
C GLY A 18 20.44 0.62 19.62
N ILE A 19 19.56 -0.32 19.98
CA ILE A 19 19.80 -1.76 19.76
C ILE A 19 19.91 -2.05 18.26
N PHE A 20 19.03 -1.48 17.46
CA PHE A 20 19.04 -1.70 16.02
C PHE A 20 20.29 -1.09 15.36
N ALA A 21 20.72 0.10 15.76
CA ALA A 21 21.96 0.71 15.29
C ALA A 21 23.19 -0.19 15.54
N ARG A 22 23.30 -0.76 16.75
CA ARG A 22 24.38 -1.72 17.07
C ARG A 22 24.29 -2.98 16.21
N LEU A 23 23.09 -3.51 15.99
CA LEU A 23 22.88 -4.66 15.10
C LEU A 23 23.35 -4.36 13.68
N ILE A 24 22.94 -3.22 13.09
CA ILE A 24 23.39 -2.83 11.75
C ILE A 24 24.91 -2.67 11.68
N LYS A 25 25.52 -2.02 12.67
CA LYS A 25 26.97 -1.90 12.75
C LYS A 25 27.65 -3.28 12.79
N HIS A 26 27.12 -4.20 13.57
CA HIS A 26 27.65 -5.57 13.65
C HIS A 26 27.53 -6.31 12.31
N VAL A 27 26.36 -6.27 11.66
CA VAL A 27 26.15 -6.92 10.35
C VAL A 27 27.12 -6.34 9.31
N LYS A 28 27.28 -5.01 9.25
CA LYS A 28 28.21 -4.32 8.35
C LYS A 28 29.67 -4.69 8.57
N SER A 29 30.04 -5.10 9.81
CA SER A 29 31.40 -5.60 10.07
C SER A 29 31.66 -7.00 9.55
N LYS A 30 30.62 -7.74 9.15
CA LYS A 30 30.68 -9.14 8.68
C LYS A 30 30.47 -9.29 7.18
N VAL A 31 29.61 -8.43 6.60
CA VAL A 31 29.21 -8.51 5.20
C VAL A 31 29.04 -7.13 4.60
N SER A 32 29.21 -7.04 3.26
CA SER A 32 28.91 -5.81 2.53
C SER A 32 27.40 -5.58 2.48
N VAL A 33 26.96 -4.39 2.86
CA VAL A 33 25.55 -3.98 2.93
C VAL A 33 25.34 -2.71 2.11
N ASP A 34 24.36 -2.72 1.22
CA ASP A 34 23.83 -1.49 0.63
C ASP A 34 22.99 -0.75 1.69
N GLU A 35 23.56 0.32 2.25
CA GLU A 35 22.94 1.09 3.33
C GLU A 35 21.67 1.83 2.89
N ASN A 36 21.43 2.02 1.61
CA ASN A 36 20.20 2.59 1.09
C ASN A 36 19.10 1.54 0.87
N ARG A 37 19.38 0.26 1.17
CA ARG A 37 18.47 -0.87 0.97
C ARG A 37 18.32 -1.72 2.22
N ILE A 38 18.17 -1.09 3.36
CA ILE A 38 17.87 -1.75 4.64
C ILE A 38 16.36 -1.73 4.85
N TYR A 39 15.80 -2.87 5.20
CA TYR A 39 14.35 -3.08 5.35
C TYR A 39 14.05 -3.64 6.72
N VAL A 40 12.93 -3.23 7.31
CA VAL A 40 12.52 -3.70 8.65
C VAL A 40 11.07 -4.18 8.61
N THR A 41 10.85 -5.39 9.11
CA THR A 41 9.51 -5.95 9.23
C THR A 41 9.37 -6.74 10.52
N GLY A 42 8.15 -6.95 10.97
CA GLY A 42 7.88 -7.78 12.13
C GLY A 42 6.39 -7.85 12.43
N PHE A 43 5.98 -8.95 13.07
CA PHE A 43 4.61 -9.19 13.46
C PHE A 43 4.41 -8.95 14.96
N SER A 44 3.25 -8.43 15.35
CA SER A 44 2.87 -8.28 16.76
C SER A 44 3.88 -7.39 17.49
N MET A 45 4.57 -7.91 18.47
CA MET A 45 5.66 -7.23 19.19
C MET A 45 6.82 -6.83 18.26
N GLY A 46 7.09 -7.64 17.21
CA GLY A 46 8.03 -7.29 16.15
C GLY A 46 7.52 -6.13 15.29
N GLY A 47 6.22 -6.04 15.04
CA GLY A 47 5.59 -4.90 14.36
C GLY A 47 5.70 -3.61 15.16
N GLN A 48 5.50 -3.66 16.50
CA GLN A 48 5.78 -2.54 17.38
C GLN A 48 7.27 -2.15 17.33
N GLY A 49 8.16 -3.16 17.30
CA GLY A 49 9.60 -2.94 17.17
C GLY A 49 9.95 -2.23 15.87
N THR A 50 9.30 -2.60 14.76
CA THR A 50 9.46 -1.96 13.45
C THR A 50 9.16 -0.45 13.55
N TRP A 51 8.03 -0.07 14.14
CA TRP A 51 7.70 1.34 14.38
C TRP A 51 8.70 2.05 15.30
N ARG A 52 9.09 1.41 16.41
CA ARG A 52 10.04 1.99 17.37
C ARG A 52 11.41 2.25 16.77
N VAL A 53 11.87 1.32 15.93
CA VAL A 53 13.14 1.45 15.21
C VAL A 53 13.08 2.60 14.20
N GLY A 54 11.97 2.71 13.45
CA GLY A 54 11.78 3.81 12.50
C GLY A 54 11.63 5.17 13.16
N CYS A 55 10.67 5.32 14.09
CA CYS A 55 10.37 6.60 14.75
C CYS A 55 11.49 7.06 15.69
N GLY A 56 12.27 6.15 16.26
CA GLY A 56 13.36 6.47 17.18
C GLY A 56 14.72 6.60 16.51
N ASN A 57 14.79 6.51 15.18
CA ASN A 57 16.05 6.65 14.46
C ASN A 57 16.61 8.06 14.60
N ASP A 58 17.84 8.17 15.06
CA ASP A 58 18.58 9.43 15.23
C ASP A 58 19.41 9.83 13.99
N GLY A 59 19.28 9.08 12.91
CA GLY A 59 20.07 9.25 11.68
C GLY A 59 21.27 8.29 11.59
N SER A 60 21.51 7.47 12.60
CA SER A 60 22.64 6.52 12.62
C SER A 60 22.49 5.36 11.61
N TYR A 61 21.32 5.19 11.01
CA TYR A 61 21.06 4.23 9.93
C TYR A 61 19.92 4.72 9.03
N LYS A 62 19.85 4.15 7.83
CA LYS A 62 18.80 4.42 6.85
C LYS A 62 17.87 3.21 6.81
N ILE A 63 16.57 3.45 6.63
CA ILE A 63 15.58 2.39 6.40
C ILE A 63 14.81 2.73 5.12
N ALA A 64 14.97 1.91 4.08
CA ALA A 64 14.30 2.12 2.81
C ALA A 64 12.80 1.82 2.90
N ALA A 65 12.42 0.74 3.58
CA ALA A 65 11.02 0.44 3.82
C ALA A 65 10.80 -0.27 5.15
N MET A 66 9.61 -0.02 5.72
CA MET A 66 9.10 -0.69 6.90
C MET A 66 7.78 -1.40 6.59
N MET A 67 7.61 -2.60 7.18
CA MET A 67 6.36 -3.34 7.08
C MET A 67 5.93 -3.85 8.46
N PRO A 68 5.30 -2.99 9.28
CA PRO A 68 4.73 -3.40 10.56
C PRO A 68 3.45 -4.22 10.34
N LEU A 69 3.35 -5.39 10.97
CA LEU A 69 2.26 -6.34 10.82
C LEU A 69 1.58 -6.54 12.18
N GLY A 70 0.26 -6.31 12.27
CA GLY A 70 -0.51 -6.48 13.50
C GLY A 70 0.14 -5.84 14.72
N ALA A 71 0.68 -4.65 14.55
CA ALA A 71 1.50 -3.98 15.54
C ALA A 71 0.66 -3.26 16.59
N TRP A 72 1.22 -3.05 17.79
CA TRP A 72 0.69 -2.06 18.74
C TRP A 72 1.14 -0.65 18.38
N GLY A 73 0.42 0.33 18.90
CA GLY A 73 0.80 1.73 18.79
C GLY A 73 2.15 2.04 19.45
N CYS A 74 2.83 3.03 18.93
CA CYS A 74 4.03 3.58 19.52
C CYS A 74 3.65 4.72 20.47
N ARG A 75 3.97 4.58 21.77
CA ARG A 75 3.63 5.59 22.80
C ARG A 75 4.28 6.94 22.52
N GLU A 76 5.40 6.93 21.82
CA GLU A 76 6.14 8.12 21.43
C GLU A 76 5.31 9.06 20.57
N VAL A 77 4.44 8.53 19.72
CA VAL A 77 3.53 9.33 18.87
C VAL A 77 2.32 9.85 19.63
N LYS A 78 1.84 9.12 20.65
CA LYS A 78 0.73 9.56 21.51
C LYS A 78 1.06 10.83 22.33
N ARG A 79 2.31 11.26 22.37
CA ARG A 79 2.77 12.43 23.15
C ARG A 79 2.92 13.71 22.34
N GLY A 80 2.17 13.85 21.22
CA GLY A 80 2.16 15.09 20.43
C GLY A 80 3.49 15.41 19.74
N LYS A 81 4.20 14.40 19.25
CA LYS A 81 5.47 14.58 18.55
C LYS A 81 5.29 15.33 17.24
N THR A 82 6.17 16.30 17.03
CA THR A 82 6.25 17.12 15.83
C THR A 82 6.92 16.39 14.67
N ARG A 83 6.88 16.99 13.48
CA ARG A 83 7.51 16.48 12.27
C ARG A 83 9.00 16.16 12.46
N GLU A 84 9.73 16.97 13.23
CA GLU A 84 11.16 16.79 13.47
C GLU A 84 11.49 15.48 14.21
N THR A 85 10.53 14.99 15.01
CA THR A 85 10.67 13.74 15.74
C THR A 85 10.15 12.51 14.99
N PHE A 86 9.53 12.70 13.82
CA PHE A 86 9.00 11.63 12.99
C PHE A 86 10.01 11.24 11.91
N LYS A 87 10.98 10.39 12.27
CA LYS A 87 12.14 10.08 11.43
C LYS A 87 11.88 9.12 10.26
N THR A 88 10.61 8.76 10.02
CA THR A 88 10.23 7.80 8.95
C THR A 88 9.92 8.46 7.60
N LEU A 89 10.08 9.77 7.45
CA LEU A 89 9.62 10.49 6.24
C LEU A 89 10.29 10.06 4.94
N ASN A 90 11.56 9.61 5.02
CA ASN A 90 12.30 9.07 3.88
C ASN A 90 12.19 7.54 3.76
N THR A 91 11.31 6.93 4.56
CA THR A 91 11.06 5.49 4.60
C THR A 91 9.67 5.20 4.06
N ALA A 92 9.56 4.29 3.11
CA ALA A 92 8.26 3.80 2.66
C ALA A 92 7.65 2.89 3.74
N VAL A 93 6.35 3.05 4.04
CA VAL A 93 5.68 2.27 5.09
C VAL A 93 4.49 1.51 4.52
N TRP A 94 4.46 0.19 4.62
CA TRP A 94 3.26 -0.60 4.35
C TRP A 94 2.78 -1.28 5.63
N ASN A 95 1.78 -0.69 6.27
CA ASN A 95 1.19 -1.22 7.49
C ASN A 95 0.07 -2.21 7.16
N LEU A 96 0.07 -3.37 7.82
CA LEU A 96 -0.97 -4.38 7.66
C LEU A 96 -1.58 -4.70 9.03
N HIS A 97 -2.92 -4.68 9.09
CA HIS A 97 -3.61 -4.89 10.35
C HIS A 97 -4.99 -5.52 10.15
N CYS A 98 -5.40 -6.42 11.05
CA CYS A 98 -6.76 -6.93 11.09
C CYS A 98 -7.65 -5.95 11.87
N PRO A 99 -8.75 -5.44 11.29
CA PRO A 99 -9.62 -4.48 11.98
C PRO A 99 -10.22 -5.00 13.30
N GLN A 100 -10.42 -6.31 13.39
CA GLN A 100 -10.99 -6.99 14.57
C GLN A 100 -9.92 -7.74 15.38
N ASP A 101 -8.68 -7.21 15.41
CA ASP A 101 -7.60 -7.77 16.23
C ASP A 101 -7.86 -7.50 17.71
N PRO A 102 -8.05 -8.55 18.55
CA PRO A 102 -8.33 -8.37 19.96
C PRO A 102 -7.07 -8.09 20.80
N VAL A 103 -5.89 -8.36 20.23
CA VAL A 103 -4.60 -8.25 20.93
C VAL A 103 -3.96 -6.89 20.68
N SER A 104 -3.84 -6.47 19.43
CA SER A 104 -3.33 -5.15 19.05
C SER A 104 -4.43 -4.35 18.37
N ARG A 105 -4.86 -3.27 19.02
CA ARG A 105 -5.99 -2.50 18.54
C ARG A 105 -5.60 -1.64 17.33
N ILE A 106 -6.38 -1.74 16.26
CA ILE A 106 -6.17 -0.93 15.06
C ILE A 106 -6.28 0.57 15.35
N SER A 107 -7.09 0.98 16.33
CA SER A 107 -7.20 2.36 16.80
C SER A 107 -5.87 2.96 17.31
N GLU A 108 -4.88 2.13 17.62
CA GLU A 108 -3.53 2.58 17.97
C GLU A 108 -2.62 2.74 16.75
N GLN A 109 -2.92 1.99 15.66
CA GLN A 109 -2.10 1.99 14.45
C GLN A 109 -2.50 3.08 13.46
N LEU A 110 -3.80 3.30 13.27
CA LEU A 110 -4.29 4.28 12.31
C LEU A 110 -3.78 5.69 12.59
N PRO A 111 -3.84 6.23 13.83
CA PRO A 111 -3.32 7.57 14.11
C PRO A 111 -1.80 7.68 13.88
N LEU A 112 -1.05 6.62 14.18
CA LEU A 112 0.40 6.58 13.95
C LEU A 112 0.71 6.62 12.46
N PHE A 113 0.02 5.81 11.67
CA PHE A 113 0.18 5.78 10.23
C PHE A 113 -0.31 7.08 9.57
N GLN A 114 -1.43 7.64 10.03
CA GLN A 114 -1.93 8.92 9.57
C GLN A 114 -0.92 10.05 9.82
N ALA A 115 -0.31 10.10 11.01
CA ALA A 115 0.73 11.07 11.32
C ALA A 115 1.95 10.96 10.38
N HIS A 116 2.33 9.72 10.00
CA HIS A 116 3.38 9.52 9.00
C HIS A 116 3.04 10.18 7.65
N LEU A 117 1.79 10.04 7.20
CA LEU A 117 1.32 10.64 5.94
C LEU A 117 1.17 12.17 6.05
N ASP A 118 0.61 12.66 7.15
CA ASP A 118 0.37 14.09 7.39
C ASP A 118 1.68 14.89 7.40
N PHE A 119 2.76 14.25 7.83
CA PHE A 119 4.10 14.84 7.77
C PHE A 119 4.82 14.66 6.43
N GLY A 120 4.13 14.10 5.42
CA GLY A 120 4.62 13.97 4.05
C GLY A 120 5.37 12.65 3.77
N GLY A 121 5.26 11.65 4.65
CA GLY A 121 5.75 10.31 4.40
C GLY A 121 4.93 9.56 3.35
N TYR A 122 5.50 8.55 2.72
CA TYR A 122 4.78 7.65 1.82
C TYR A 122 4.41 6.35 2.52
N GLY A 123 3.16 5.95 2.39
CA GLY A 123 2.73 4.68 2.97
C GLY A 123 1.43 4.13 2.40
N ARG A 124 1.23 2.85 2.67
CA ARG A 124 0.01 2.08 2.42
C ARG A 124 -0.48 1.47 3.72
N PHE A 125 -1.79 1.35 3.86
CA PHE A 125 -2.41 0.63 4.96
C PHE A 125 -3.36 -0.44 4.41
N THR A 126 -3.08 -1.71 4.67
CA THR A 126 -3.97 -2.80 4.26
C THR A 126 -4.74 -3.35 5.45
N MET A 127 -6.06 -3.29 5.35
CA MET A 127 -6.97 -3.98 6.26
C MET A 127 -7.02 -5.46 5.90
N ILE A 128 -6.48 -6.32 6.77
CA ILE A 128 -6.52 -7.77 6.56
C ILE A 128 -7.91 -8.28 6.95
N PRO A 129 -8.68 -8.90 6.03
CA PRO A 129 -10.01 -9.42 6.36
C PRO A 129 -9.94 -10.53 7.41
N GLY A 130 -10.95 -10.57 8.28
CA GLY A 130 -11.10 -11.62 9.28
C GLY A 130 -11.12 -11.11 10.71
N LYS A 131 -11.08 -12.05 11.64
CA LYS A 131 -11.04 -11.82 13.08
C LYS A 131 -9.78 -12.43 13.67
N GLY A 132 -9.16 -11.73 14.61
CA GLY A 132 -8.02 -12.24 15.36
C GLY A 132 -6.71 -11.53 15.07
N HIS A 133 -5.70 -11.93 15.82
CA HIS A 133 -4.34 -11.40 15.73
C HIS A 133 -3.60 -12.09 14.59
N ILE A 134 -3.66 -11.53 13.38
CA ILE A 134 -3.15 -12.13 12.16
C ILE A 134 -2.24 -11.18 11.38
N SER A 135 -1.23 -11.74 10.72
CA SER A 135 -0.28 -11.01 9.88
C SER A 135 -0.53 -11.15 8.38
N ARG A 136 -1.50 -11.99 8.00
CA ARG A 136 -1.82 -12.32 6.62
C ARG A 136 -3.30 -12.69 6.49
N PRO A 137 -3.93 -12.55 5.32
CA PRO A 137 -5.24 -13.15 5.04
C PRO A 137 -5.22 -14.65 5.32
N ARG A 138 -6.35 -15.22 5.73
CA ARG A 138 -6.50 -16.67 5.88
C ARG A 138 -6.47 -17.32 4.50
N GLY A 139 -5.68 -18.39 4.35
CA GLY A 139 -5.47 -19.11 3.10
C GLY A 139 -4.02 -19.02 2.59
N ASN A 140 -3.72 -19.81 1.55
CA ASN A 140 -2.38 -19.85 0.91
C ASN A 140 -2.21 -18.67 -0.05
N ASP A 141 -2.18 -17.44 0.47
CA ASP A 141 -1.96 -16.28 -0.36
C ASP A 141 -0.45 -15.99 -0.55
N HIS A 142 0.23 -16.92 -1.23
CA HIS A 142 1.63 -16.76 -1.62
C HIS A 142 1.83 -15.54 -2.52
N ALA A 143 0.85 -15.24 -3.38
CA ALA A 143 0.89 -14.08 -4.26
C ALA A 143 0.90 -12.77 -3.45
N PHE A 144 0.06 -12.67 -2.40
CA PHE A 144 0.03 -11.49 -1.54
C PHE A 144 1.32 -11.32 -0.74
N PHE A 145 1.93 -12.43 -0.27
CA PHE A 145 3.23 -12.38 0.39
C PHE A 145 4.33 -11.93 -0.58
N GLY A 146 4.38 -12.52 -1.78
CA GLY A 146 5.34 -12.17 -2.83
C GLY A 146 5.23 -10.70 -3.23
N MET A 147 4.01 -10.19 -3.41
CA MET A 147 3.77 -8.79 -3.73
C MET A 147 4.31 -7.84 -2.65
N ARG A 148 4.10 -8.14 -1.37
CA ARG A 148 4.57 -7.31 -0.26
C ARG A 148 6.10 -7.28 -0.20
N MET A 149 6.73 -8.43 -0.35
CA MET A 149 8.20 -8.54 -0.39
C MET A 149 8.76 -7.79 -1.61
N ALA A 150 8.17 -7.97 -2.78
CA ALA A 150 8.56 -7.27 -4.00
C ALA A 150 8.45 -5.75 -3.83
N TRP A 151 7.34 -5.25 -3.23
CA TRP A 151 7.18 -3.84 -2.93
C TRP A 151 8.27 -3.34 -1.97
N MET A 152 8.51 -4.06 -0.88
CA MET A 152 9.52 -3.65 0.11
C MET A 152 10.91 -3.59 -0.52
N LEU A 153 11.29 -4.63 -1.28
CA LEU A 153 12.59 -4.71 -1.94
C LEU A 153 12.74 -3.74 -3.12
N SER A 154 11.65 -3.18 -3.65
CA SER A 154 11.69 -2.15 -4.68
C SER A 154 12.08 -0.78 -4.14
N GLN A 155 11.94 -0.54 -2.82
CA GLN A 155 12.21 0.76 -2.22
C GLN A 155 13.71 1.00 -2.04
N THR A 156 14.10 2.26 -2.16
CA THR A 156 15.45 2.74 -1.84
C THR A 156 15.31 3.97 -0.95
N TYR A 157 16.16 4.11 0.07
CA TYR A 157 16.10 5.23 1.00
C TYR A 157 16.34 6.56 0.26
N GLY A 158 15.54 7.57 0.61
CA GLY A 158 15.74 8.95 0.15
C GLY A 158 15.04 9.31 -1.14
N THR A 159 14.06 8.53 -1.63
CA THR A 159 13.20 8.85 -2.78
C THR A 159 13.88 8.88 -4.16
N PRO A 160 13.12 8.85 -5.27
CA PRO A 160 11.65 8.78 -5.26
C PRO A 160 11.19 7.41 -4.77
N PHE A 161 10.00 7.41 -4.12
CA PHE A 161 9.37 6.16 -3.74
C PHE A 161 8.82 5.40 -4.94
N ASN A 162 8.83 4.06 -4.87
CA ASN A 162 8.13 3.21 -5.83
C ASN A 162 6.68 3.02 -5.40
N TYR A 163 5.77 3.52 -6.23
CA TYR A 163 4.32 3.44 -6.01
C TYR A 163 3.74 2.21 -6.70
N VAL A 164 2.63 1.72 -6.18
CA VAL A 164 1.95 0.56 -6.77
C VAL A 164 1.19 0.98 -8.02
N LEU A 165 1.45 0.29 -9.13
CA LEU A 165 0.59 0.25 -10.30
C LEU A 165 -0.14 -1.09 -10.31
N LYS A 166 -1.48 -1.08 -10.20
CA LYS A 166 -2.34 -2.23 -10.38
C LYS A 166 -3.00 -2.17 -11.74
N VAL A 167 -3.01 -3.29 -12.46
CA VAL A 167 -3.64 -3.41 -13.77
C VAL A 167 -4.76 -4.44 -13.70
N ASN A 168 -5.99 -4.01 -13.87
CA ASN A 168 -7.16 -4.88 -13.93
C ASN A 168 -7.48 -5.22 -15.38
N ASP A 169 -7.79 -6.50 -15.62
CA ASP A 169 -8.24 -7.03 -16.91
C ASP A 169 -7.24 -6.79 -18.06
N GLY A 170 -5.98 -6.69 -17.70
CA GLY A 170 -4.85 -6.53 -18.60
C GLY A 170 -3.54 -6.92 -17.93
N LYS A 171 -2.44 -6.63 -18.57
CA LYS A 171 -1.10 -6.92 -18.03
C LYS A 171 -0.07 -5.85 -18.40
N ILE A 172 0.96 -5.73 -17.57
CA ILE A 172 2.16 -4.97 -17.89
C ILE A 172 3.05 -5.84 -18.78
N VAL A 173 3.44 -5.32 -19.93
CA VAL A 173 4.28 -6.04 -20.91
C VAL A 173 5.75 -5.79 -20.64
N LYS A 174 6.14 -4.51 -20.51
CA LYS A 174 7.52 -4.08 -20.25
C LYS A 174 7.57 -2.66 -19.74
N VAL A 175 8.68 -2.31 -19.11
CA VAL A 175 9.04 -0.90 -18.85
C VAL A 175 9.63 -0.32 -20.13
N ALA A 176 9.04 0.75 -20.65
CA ALA A 176 9.51 1.42 -21.85
C ALA A 176 10.64 2.42 -21.54
N SER A 177 10.50 3.17 -20.43
CA SER A 177 11.53 4.07 -19.91
C SER A 177 11.46 4.18 -18.39
N GLY A 178 12.58 4.49 -17.76
CA GLY A 178 12.73 4.55 -16.31
C GLY A 178 13.52 3.37 -15.75
N LYS A 179 13.75 3.37 -14.42
CA LYS A 179 14.45 2.26 -13.77
C LYS A 179 13.56 1.01 -13.76
N ARG A 180 14.16 -0.14 -14.04
CA ARG A 180 13.45 -1.42 -13.89
C ARG A 180 13.15 -1.66 -12.41
N PRO A 181 11.89 -1.80 -12.02
CA PRO A 181 11.53 -2.16 -10.67
C PRO A 181 11.90 -3.62 -10.39
N PHE A 182 11.92 -3.97 -9.12
CA PHE A 182 11.91 -5.37 -8.72
C PHE A 182 10.56 -5.98 -9.14
N THR A 183 10.56 -6.79 -10.18
CA THR A 183 9.39 -7.53 -10.65
C THR A 183 9.53 -8.98 -10.17
N GLY A 184 8.82 -9.34 -9.08
CA GLY A 184 8.35 -10.71 -8.90
C GLY A 184 7.26 -11.03 -9.94
N ASP A 185 6.81 -12.28 -10.04
CA ASP A 185 5.67 -12.66 -10.88
C ASP A 185 4.42 -11.89 -10.39
N THR A 186 4.15 -10.80 -11.07
CA THR A 186 3.20 -9.77 -10.66
C THR A 186 2.18 -9.55 -11.76
N SER A 187 1.56 -10.64 -12.23
CA SER A 187 0.44 -10.53 -13.14
C SER A 187 -0.57 -9.52 -12.56
N GLY A 188 -0.58 -8.29 -13.06
CA GLY A 188 -1.44 -7.21 -12.62
C GLY A 188 -0.89 -6.24 -11.58
N TYR A 189 0.37 -6.34 -11.12
CA TYR A 189 1.02 -5.36 -10.24
C TYR A 189 2.43 -5.00 -10.70
N GLY A 190 2.83 -3.75 -10.45
CA GLY A 190 4.21 -3.29 -10.58
C GLY A 190 4.49 -2.18 -9.58
N PHE A 191 5.78 -1.89 -9.33
CA PHE A 191 6.23 -0.87 -8.39
C PHE A 191 7.17 0.08 -9.14
N TYR A 192 6.75 1.33 -9.29
CA TYR A 192 7.42 2.26 -10.20
C TYR A 192 7.63 3.63 -9.58
N GLU A 193 8.76 4.26 -9.89
CA GLU A 193 8.97 5.68 -9.64
C GLU A 193 7.99 6.51 -10.49
N PRO A 194 7.58 7.70 -10.03
CA PRO A 194 6.78 8.62 -10.83
C PRO A 194 7.45 8.94 -12.16
N GLY A 195 6.64 9.05 -13.22
CA GLY A 195 7.13 9.33 -14.57
C GLY A 195 7.68 8.11 -15.32
N THR A 196 7.69 6.92 -14.70
CA THR A 196 8.05 5.69 -15.42
C THR A 196 7.01 5.38 -16.50
N VAL A 197 7.48 5.09 -17.73
CA VAL A 197 6.59 4.69 -18.82
C VAL A 197 6.55 3.18 -18.93
N VAL A 198 5.37 2.61 -18.75
CA VAL A 198 5.12 1.17 -18.85
C VAL A 198 4.21 0.85 -20.04
N ASN A 199 4.53 -0.21 -20.78
CA ASN A 199 3.67 -0.72 -21.84
C ASN A 199 2.69 -1.72 -21.24
N ILE A 200 1.42 -1.55 -21.57
CA ILE A 200 0.31 -2.36 -21.09
C ILE A 200 -0.48 -2.91 -22.28
N THR A 201 -1.13 -4.05 -22.06
CA THR A 201 -2.05 -4.62 -23.04
C THR A 201 -3.22 -5.29 -22.37
N ALA A 202 -4.38 -5.26 -23.04
CA ALA A 202 -5.60 -5.91 -22.63
C ALA A 202 -6.02 -6.98 -23.64
N PRO A 203 -6.79 -8.01 -23.26
CA PRO A 203 -7.49 -8.89 -24.17
C PRO A 203 -8.39 -8.11 -25.14
N GLU A 204 -8.62 -8.66 -26.32
CA GLU A 204 -9.52 -8.06 -27.32
C GLU A 204 -10.96 -8.02 -26.84
N SER A 205 -11.36 -9.04 -26.12
CA SER A 205 -12.67 -9.14 -25.49
C SER A 205 -12.57 -9.81 -24.12
N LYS A 206 -13.57 -9.53 -23.27
CA LYS A 206 -13.77 -10.19 -21.98
C LYS A 206 -15.25 -10.49 -21.80
N ASP A 207 -15.60 -11.73 -21.50
CA ASP A 207 -16.99 -12.20 -21.36
C ASP A 207 -17.86 -11.84 -22.58
N GLY A 208 -17.31 -12.02 -23.79
CA GLY A 208 -17.96 -11.71 -25.06
C GLY A 208 -18.10 -10.22 -25.39
N LYS A 209 -17.51 -9.31 -24.59
CA LYS A 209 -17.59 -7.86 -24.78
C LYS A 209 -16.25 -7.34 -25.29
N PRO A 210 -16.25 -6.52 -26.36
CA PRO A 210 -15.03 -5.96 -26.92
C PRO A 210 -14.40 -4.93 -25.96
N PHE A 211 -13.08 -4.81 -26.03
CA PHE A 211 -12.34 -3.73 -25.37
C PHE A 211 -12.82 -2.36 -25.89
N VAL A 212 -12.99 -1.42 -24.96
CA VAL A 212 -13.42 -0.05 -25.27
C VAL A 212 -12.29 0.95 -25.01
N LYS A 213 -11.75 0.96 -23.80
CA LYS A 213 -10.68 1.88 -23.40
C LYS A 213 -10.01 1.44 -22.13
N TRP A 214 -8.86 2.04 -21.85
CA TRP A 214 -8.26 2.08 -20.52
C TRP A 214 -8.82 3.23 -19.68
N ALA A 215 -8.88 3.05 -18.37
CA ALA A 215 -9.31 4.08 -17.43
C ALA A 215 -8.45 4.06 -16.15
N SER A 216 -8.25 5.24 -15.59
CA SER A 216 -7.60 5.45 -14.29
C SER A 216 -8.05 6.78 -13.68
N ASP A 217 -7.85 6.96 -12.37
CA ASP A 217 -8.12 8.22 -11.67
C ASP A 217 -6.94 9.21 -11.77
N ARG A 218 -5.75 8.72 -12.19
CA ARG A 218 -4.52 9.53 -12.35
C ARG A 218 -3.55 8.87 -13.30
N GLY A 219 -2.49 9.60 -13.68
CA GLY A 219 -1.52 9.16 -14.69
C GLY A 219 -2.02 9.42 -16.12
N THR A 220 -1.21 9.07 -17.11
CA THR A 220 -1.49 9.42 -18.50
C THR A 220 -1.29 8.23 -19.42
N PHE A 221 -2.29 7.92 -20.24
CA PHE A 221 -2.18 6.97 -21.34
C PHE A 221 -1.72 7.71 -22.60
N ALA A 222 -0.82 7.11 -23.37
CA ALA A 222 -0.48 7.62 -24.71
C ALA A 222 -1.69 7.53 -25.66
N ASN A 223 -2.44 6.43 -25.58
CA ASN A 223 -3.73 6.28 -26.27
C ASN A 223 -4.63 5.36 -25.43
N ALA A 224 -5.59 5.94 -24.73
CA ALA A 224 -6.48 5.18 -23.87
C ALA A 224 -7.44 4.23 -24.63
N THR A 225 -7.72 4.47 -25.91
CA THR A 225 -8.62 3.63 -26.72
C THR A 225 -7.88 2.50 -27.44
N SER A 226 -6.56 2.50 -27.42
CA SER A 226 -5.75 1.39 -27.95
C SER A 226 -5.61 0.28 -26.91
N ARG A 227 -5.89 -0.95 -27.27
CA ARG A 227 -5.75 -2.14 -26.46
C ARG A 227 -4.31 -2.34 -25.93
N SER A 228 -3.33 -2.00 -26.76
CA SER A 228 -1.91 -1.95 -26.40
C SER A 228 -1.44 -0.51 -26.42
N THR A 229 -0.99 0.01 -25.29
CA THR A 229 -0.57 1.41 -25.14
C THR A 229 0.53 1.57 -24.09
N SER A 230 1.05 2.78 -23.96
CA SER A 230 1.93 3.17 -22.86
C SER A 230 1.15 3.94 -21.81
N PHE A 231 1.55 3.76 -20.56
CA PHE A 231 1.03 4.49 -19.42
C PHE A 231 2.18 5.12 -18.63
N THR A 232 2.08 6.41 -18.37
CA THR A 232 3.03 7.14 -17.52
C THR A 232 2.54 7.13 -16.07
N THR A 233 3.35 6.57 -15.17
CA THR A 233 3.00 6.40 -13.76
C THR A 233 2.96 7.75 -13.05
N PRO A 234 1.92 8.01 -12.23
CA PRO A 234 1.82 9.23 -11.43
C PRO A 234 2.65 9.15 -10.14
N LYS A 235 2.76 10.26 -9.42
CA LYS A 235 3.12 10.25 -8.00
C LYS A 235 1.92 9.73 -7.20
N GLY A 236 2.10 8.59 -6.52
CA GLY A 236 1.08 7.89 -5.75
C GLY A 236 0.64 6.57 -6.40
N ASP A 237 0.00 5.73 -5.60
CA ASP A 237 -0.54 4.46 -6.07
C ASP A 237 -1.67 4.69 -7.06
N VAL A 238 -1.76 3.84 -8.08
CA VAL A 238 -2.76 3.93 -9.12
C VAL A 238 -3.27 2.56 -9.53
N THR A 239 -4.56 2.48 -9.78
CA THR A 239 -5.20 1.32 -10.42
C THR A 239 -5.68 1.73 -11.80
N ILE A 240 -5.25 1.01 -12.82
CA ILE A 240 -5.76 1.15 -14.19
C ILE A 240 -6.63 -0.05 -14.53
N SER A 241 -7.67 0.16 -15.30
CA SER A 241 -8.62 -0.88 -15.69
C SER A 241 -8.90 -0.87 -17.17
N ALA A 242 -8.86 -2.03 -17.81
CA ALA A 242 -9.40 -2.20 -19.15
C ALA A 242 -10.92 -2.25 -19.05
N ILE A 243 -11.60 -1.44 -19.85
CA ILE A 243 -13.06 -1.31 -19.91
C ILE A 243 -13.58 -2.05 -21.12
N TYR A 244 -14.60 -2.89 -20.92
CA TYR A 244 -15.19 -3.75 -21.93
C TYR A 244 -16.69 -3.48 -22.08
N GLY A 245 -17.15 -3.27 -23.31
CA GLY A 245 -18.55 -3.19 -23.71
C GLY A 245 -19.43 -2.22 -22.92
N LYS A 246 -20.71 -2.17 -23.26
CA LYS A 246 -21.72 -1.43 -22.50
C LYS A 246 -22.35 -2.37 -21.46
N GLN A 247 -22.04 -2.22 -20.17
CA GLN A 247 -22.76 -2.89 -19.08
C GLN A 247 -23.10 -1.88 -17.99
N PRO A 248 -24.30 -1.95 -17.43
CA PRO A 248 -24.63 -1.23 -16.21
C PRO A 248 -24.00 -1.98 -15.01
N PHE A 249 -22.75 -1.65 -14.67
CA PHE A 249 -22.18 -2.09 -13.41
C PHE A 249 -22.65 -1.18 -12.28
N LYS A 250 -22.88 -1.76 -11.12
CA LYS A 250 -23.44 -1.04 -9.97
C LYS A 250 -22.34 -0.67 -8.99
N LEU A 251 -22.30 0.60 -8.59
CA LEU A 251 -21.63 1.06 -7.40
C LEU A 251 -22.62 1.10 -6.24
N SER A 252 -22.31 0.43 -5.15
CA SER A 252 -23.05 0.49 -3.88
C SER A 252 -22.16 1.09 -2.82
N VAL A 253 -22.59 2.19 -2.18
CA VAL A 253 -21.87 2.84 -1.08
C VAL A 253 -22.75 2.84 0.16
N VAL A 254 -22.36 2.06 1.16
CA VAL A 254 -23.06 1.94 2.44
C VAL A 254 -22.40 2.86 3.47
N GLY A 255 -23.17 3.72 4.10
CA GLY A 255 -22.66 4.67 5.10
C GLY A 255 -21.87 5.84 4.50
N GLY A 256 -22.06 6.12 3.23
CA GLY A 256 -21.40 7.20 2.52
C GLY A 256 -22.13 7.64 1.27
N LYS A 257 -21.47 8.49 0.48
CA LYS A 257 -21.98 9.01 -0.80
C LYS A 257 -20.94 8.81 -1.89
N ALA A 258 -21.42 8.69 -3.14
CA ALA A 258 -20.59 8.69 -4.33
C ALA A 258 -20.96 9.86 -5.24
N ASN A 259 -19.97 10.44 -5.89
CA ASN A 259 -20.16 11.47 -6.91
C ASN A 259 -19.29 11.13 -8.15
N PRO A 260 -19.88 10.80 -9.31
CA PRO A 260 -21.32 10.65 -9.53
C PRO A 260 -21.92 9.43 -8.79
N ALA A 261 -23.21 9.47 -8.46
CA ALA A 261 -23.90 8.41 -7.72
C ALA A 261 -24.07 7.11 -8.53
N ALA A 262 -24.15 7.22 -9.85
CA ALA A 262 -24.26 6.10 -10.79
C ALA A 262 -23.17 6.20 -11.87
N PRO A 263 -21.89 5.96 -11.52
CA PRO A 263 -20.79 6.12 -12.47
C PRO A 263 -20.83 5.06 -13.57
N LYS A 264 -20.48 5.48 -14.78
CA LYS A 264 -20.25 4.57 -15.90
C LYS A 264 -18.87 3.91 -15.76
N PRO A 265 -18.65 2.72 -16.34
CA PRO A 265 -17.32 2.13 -16.42
C PRO A 265 -16.28 3.12 -16.97
N GLY A 266 -15.16 3.24 -16.28
CA GLY A 266 -14.07 4.16 -16.62
C GLY A 266 -14.32 5.63 -16.25
N GLU A 267 -15.41 5.96 -15.59
CA GLU A 267 -15.65 7.28 -15.03
C GLU A 267 -14.99 7.39 -13.65
N VAL A 268 -14.36 8.51 -13.38
CA VAL A 268 -13.79 8.77 -12.05
C VAL A 268 -14.93 9.06 -11.08
N VAL A 269 -14.94 8.36 -9.98
CA VAL A 269 -15.91 8.52 -8.91
C VAL A 269 -15.19 8.87 -7.61
N THR A 270 -15.70 9.87 -6.90
CA THR A 270 -15.25 10.20 -5.55
C THR A 270 -16.27 9.68 -4.55
N VAL A 271 -15.81 8.93 -3.56
CA VAL A 271 -16.63 8.47 -2.44
C VAL A 271 -16.25 9.20 -1.17
N SER A 272 -17.25 9.50 -0.35
CA SER A 272 -17.07 10.21 0.92
C SER A 272 -17.91 9.55 2.01
N ALA A 273 -17.35 9.39 3.20
CA ALA A 273 -18.05 8.86 4.37
C ALA A 273 -19.12 9.84 4.84
N GLY A 274 -20.32 9.32 5.10
CA GLY A 274 -21.48 10.09 5.53
C GLY A 274 -21.68 10.17 7.04
N THR A 275 -20.74 9.67 7.84
CA THR A 275 -20.86 9.61 9.30
C THR A 275 -19.65 10.18 10.02
N ASP A 276 -19.87 10.89 11.14
CA ASP A 276 -18.77 11.40 11.97
C ASP A 276 -18.03 10.29 12.71
N LYS A 277 -18.68 9.15 12.92
CA LYS A 277 -18.11 7.94 13.51
C LYS A 277 -17.34 7.08 12.49
N PHE A 278 -17.04 7.60 11.29
CA PHE A 278 -16.30 6.88 10.28
C PHE A 278 -14.94 6.43 10.81
N PHE A 279 -14.60 5.18 10.52
CA PHE A 279 -13.34 4.57 10.94
C PHE A 279 -12.47 4.14 9.75
N TYR A 280 -13.03 3.38 8.81
CA TYR A 280 -12.34 3.02 7.57
C TYR A 280 -13.32 2.51 6.49
N TRP A 281 -12.87 2.52 5.23
CA TRP A 281 -13.57 1.88 4.13
C TRP A 281 -13.24 0.41 4.01
N LYS A 282 -14.27 -0.41 3.85
CA LYS A 282 -14.17 -1.82 3.49
C LYS A 282 -14.71 -2.01 2.08
N THR A 283 -14.04 -2.86 1.27
CA THR A 283 -14.56 -3.36 0.00
C THR A 283 -14.37 -4.85 -0.10
N ASP A 284 -15.33 -5.55 -0.69
CA ASP A 284 -15.23 -6.96 -1.05
C ASP A 284 -14.84 -7.12 -2.54
N SER A 285 -14.76 -6.00 -3.28
CA SER A 285 -14.34 -6.01 -4.68
C SER A 285 -12.83 -6.10 -4.81
N LYS A 286 -12.35 -7.08 -5.57
CA LYS A 286 -10.94 -7.20 -5.96
C LYS A 286 -10.55 -6.20 -7.07
N LEU A 287 -11.51 -5.49 -7.65
CA LEU A 287 -11.31 -4.59 -8.78
C LEU A 287 -10.76 -3.22 -8.36
N ILE A 288 -10.92 -2.84 -7.11
CA ILE A 288 -10.38 -1.60 -6.57
C ILE A 288 -9.39 -1.88 -5.44
N ASP A 289 -8.43 -0.99 -5.27
CA ASP A 289 -7.47 -1.01 -4.18
C ASP A 289 -7.55 0.34 -3.45
N ILE A 290 -7.72 0.28 -2.13
CA ILE A 290 -7.84 1.47 -1.29
C ILE A 290 -6.51 1.64 -0.54
N ALA A 291 -5.63 2.49 -1.06
CA ALA A 291 -4.30 2.70 -0.50
C ALA A 291 -4.33 3.24 0.94
N LEU A 292 -5.34 4.06 1.26
CA LEU A 292 -5.58 4.61 2.59
C LEU A 292 -7.05 4.42 3.00
N PRO A 293 -7.42 3.24 3.54
CA PRO A 293 -8.81 2.97 3.91
C PRO A 293 -9.39 3.91 4.95
N SER A 294 -8.56 4.57 5.78
CA SER A 294 -8.98 5.55 6.79
C SER A 294 -9.26 6.96 6.24
N ALA A 295 -8.95 7.23 4.97
CA ALA A 295 -9.31 8.50 4.36
C ALA A 295 -10.84 8.66 4.28
N ARG A 296 -11.37 9.79 4.76
CA ARG A 296 -12.81 10.05 4.71
C ARG A 296 -13.37 10.14 3.29
N SER A 297 -12.50 10.47 2.33
CA SER A 297 -12.85 10.54 0.91
C SER A 297 -11.68 10.03 0.07
N PHE A 298 -11.98 9.34 -1.01
CA PHE A 298 -11.01 8.95 -2.04
C PHE A 298 -11.69 8.81 -3.41
N SER A 299 -10.88 8.84 -4.47
CA SER A 299 -11.36 8.65 -5.83
C SER A 299 -10.79 7.40 -6.46
N PHE A 300 -11.55 6.80 -7.36
CA PHE A 300 -11.12 5.69 -8.20
C PHE A 300 -11.86 5.74 -9.55
N SER A 301 -11.31 5.08 -10.58
CA SER A 301 -12.04 4.88 -11.83
C SER A 301 -12.96 3.66 -11.71
N MET A 302 -14.24 3.82 -12.01
CA MET A 302 -15.23 2.73 -11.95
C MET A 302 -14.81 1.57 -12.88
N PRO A 303 -14.51 0.37 -12.33
CA PRO A 303 -14.11 -0.77 -13.14
C PRO A 303 -15.28 -1.39 -13.89
N SER A 304 -15.00 -2.36 -14.79
CA SER A 304 -15.99 -3.17 -15.46
C SER A 304 -16.49 -4.31 -14.57
N GLY A 305 -17.11 -3.96 -13.45
CA GLY A 305 -17.66 -4.90 -12.47
C GLY A 305 -18.37 -4.17 -11.34
N ASN A 306 -19.19 -4.89 -10.59
CA ASN A 306 -19.87 -4.34 -9.43
C ASN A 306 -18.85 -4.00 -8.33
N VAL A 307 -19.07 -2.87 -7.68
CA VAL A 307 -18.25 -2.42 -6.55
C VAL A 307 -19.16 -2.14 -5.36
N THR A 308 -18.83 -2.71 -4.21
CA THR A 308 -19.46 -2.38 -2.93
C THR A 308 -18.41 -1.79 -2.00
N LEU A 309 -18.72 -0.62 -1.47
CA LEU A 309 -17.93 0.08 -0.47
C LEU A 309 -18.77 0.27 0.79
N THR A 310 -18.21 -0.01 1.94
CA THR A 310 -18.87 0.18 3.23
C THR A 310 -18.00 1.06 4.12
N ALA A 311 -18.55 2.20 4.53
CA ALA A 311 -17.96 3.03 5.56
C ALA A 311 -18.18 2.35 6.93
N GLN A 312 -17.13 1.76 7.46
CA GLN A 312 -17.16 1.14 8.77
C GLN A 312 -17.13 2.21 9.87
N GLN A 313 -17.92 2.01 10.92
CA GLN A 313 -17.92 2.89 12.07
C GLN A 313 -17.09 2.30 13.21
N GLN A 314 -16.55 3.15 14.05
CA GLN A 314 -15.95 2.71 15.30
C GLN A 314 -17.06 2.14 16.19
N SER A 315 -16.98 0.84 16.53
CA SER A 315 -17.86 0.26 17.53
C SER A 315 -17.65 1.01 18.85
N GLY A 316 -18.72 1.55 19.39
CA GLY A 316 -18.72 2.09 20.74
C GLY A 316 -18.20 1.04 21.74
N ARG A 317 -17.51 1.52 22.76
CA ARG A 317 -17.11 0.70 23.92
C ARG A 317 -18.33 0.35 24.74
#